data_f4df92bf2cb94de07b0ca27ae4f4b192
#
_entry.id   f4df92bf2cb94de07b0ca27ae4f4b192
#
_cell.length_a   1.000
_cell.length_b   1.000
_cell.length_c   1.000
_cell.angle_alpha   90.00
_cell.angle_beta   90.00
_cell.angle_gamma   90.00
#
_symmetry.space_group_name_H-M   'P 1'
#
loop_
_entity.id
_entity.type
_entity.pdbx_description
1 polymer ?
#
loop_
_entity_poly.entity_id
_entity_poly.type
_entity_poly.pdbx_seq_one_letter_code
_entity_poly.pdbx_strand_id
1 'polypeptide(L)'
;MNLRYRLTFLILILAFIVITLRLFYWQVVKAQELYVLAQSQYGRLIKVEPIRGEIKTFDGFPIAANKISYLVFANPKEVKDKKKFAETLAPILKVDIASIAAQLTLDRLWVPLKSAIDTQTKDSIKSLSLPGIGFEEKSTRFYPEASMSSQMLGFVGKDDIGEDKGYFGL
;
A
#
# COMPACT_ATOMS: atom_id res chain seq x y z
N MET A 1 64.50 -16.19 9.02
CA MET A 1 63.21 -16.05 8.34
C MET A 1 63.49 -15.63 6.89
N ASN A 2 63.22 -16.51 5.92
CA ASN A 2 63.61 -16.34 4.54
C ASN A 2 62.93 -15.11 3.90
N LEU A 3 63.65 -14.37 3.09
CA LEU A 3 63.18 -13.15 2.40
C LEU A 3 61.82 -13.37 1.72
N ARG A 4 61.61 -14.56 1.18
CA ARG A 4 60.36 -14.98 0.53
C ARG A 4 59.10 -14.86 1.46
N TYR A 5 59.20 -15.33 2.73
CA TYR A 5 58.11 -15.24 3.70
C TYR A 5 57.83 -13.80 4.15
N ARG A 6 58.86 -12.97 4.25
CA ARG A 6 58.69 -11.55 4.56
C ARG A 6 57.97 -10.83 3.43
N LEU A 7 58.29 -11.16 2.19
CA LEU A 7 57.71 -10.54 1.01
C LEU A 7 56.25 -10.95 0.84
N THR A 8 55.91 -12.23 1.03
CA THR A 8 54.49 -12.69 1.01
C THR A 8 53.67 -12.05 2.13
N PHE A 9 54.21 -11.94 3.34
CA PHE A 9 53.55 -11.29 4.46
C PHE A 9 53.30 -9.81 4.21
N LEU A 10 54.25 -9.11 3.62
CA LEU A 10 54.13 -7.70 3.26
C LEU A 10 53.05 -7.48 2.19
N ILE A 11 52.97 -8.35 1.18
CA ILE A 11 51.93 -8.32 0.15
C ILE A 11 50.53 -8.53 0.78
N LEU A 12 50.41 -9.48 1.71
CA LEU A 12 49.14 -9.72 2.42
C LEU A 12 48.70 -8.52 3.24
N ILE A 13 49.64 -7.89 3.98
CA ILE A 13 49.31 -6.67 4.74
C ILE A 13 48.89 -5.55 3.79
N LEU A 14 49.61 -5.34 2.69
CA LEU A 14 49.24 -4.31 1.72
C LEU A 14 47.85 -4.55 1.12
N ALA A 15 47.53 -5.78 0.74
CA ALA A 15 46.20 -6.16 0.24
C ALA A 15 45.13 -5.88 1.28
N PHE A 16 45.36 -6.22 2.55
CA PHE A 16 44.44 -5.95 3.63
C PHE A 16 44.19 -4.45 3.85
N ILE A 17 45.26 -3.64 3.80
CA ILE A 17 45.14 -2.18 3.89
C ILE A 17 44.29 -1.63 2.74
N VAL A 18 44.49 -2.08 1.51
CA VAL A 18 43.74 -1.64 0.33
C VAL A 18 42.23 -1.98 0.50
N ILE A 19 41.91 -3.19 0.95
CA ILE A 19 40.53 -3.61 1.21
C ILE A 19 39.90 -2.76 2.30
N THR A 20 40.62 -2.52 3.40
CA THR A 20 40.11 -1.71 4.52
C THR A 20 39.84 -0.27 4.10
N LEU A 21 40.74 0.34 3.33
CA LEU A 21 40.55 1.69 2.78
C LEU A 21 39.34 1.74 1.83
N ARG A 22 39.14 0.70 1.03
CA ARG A 22 38.02 0.59 0.12
C ARG A 22 36.69 0.46 0.89
N LEU A 23 36.65 -0.35 1.94
CA LEU A 23 35.46 -0.49 2.80
C LEU A 23 35.17 0.82 3.52
N PHE A 24 36.18 1.49 4.07
CA PHE A 24 36.03 2.80 4.68
C PHE A 24 35.41 3.81 3.71
N TYR A 25 35.89 3.85 2.47
CA TYR A 25 35.33 4.73 1.44
C TYR A 25 33.81 4.49 1.24
N TRP A 26 33.42 3.23 1.08
CA TRP A 26 32.00 2.90 0.86
C TRP A 26 31.14 3.09 2.10
N GLN A 27 31.65 2.78 3.29
CA GLN A 27 30.88 2.82 4.53
C GLN A 27 30.81 4.22 5.15
N VAL A 28 31.79 5.07 4.89
CA VAL A 28 31.86 6.41 5.50
C VAL A 28 31.60 7.49 4.45
N VAL A 29 32.36 7.51 3.37
CA VAL A 29 32.28 8.58 2.36
C VAL A 29 31.01 8.48 1.54
N LYS A 30 30.65 7.25 1.11
CA LYS A 30 29.45 6.98 0.29
C LYS A 30 28.22 6.55 1.09
N ALA A 31 28.30 6.54 2.42
CA ALA A 31 27.21 6.08 3.29
C ALA A 31 25.88 6.80 3.03
N GLN A 32 25.92 8.12 2.89
CA GLN A 32 24.71 8.93 2.72
C GLN A 32 24.01 8.65 1.39
N GLU A 33 24.76 8.52 0.29
CA GLU A 33 24.18 8.18 -1.01
C GLU A 33 23.57 6.78 -1.01
N LEU A 34 24.26 5.82 -0.41
CA LEU A 34 23.78 4.45 -0.30
C LEU A 34 22.57 4.34 0.63
N TYR A 35 22.51 5.14 1.70
CA TYR A 35 21.37 5.20 2.60
C TYR A 35 20.10 5.69 1.89
N VAL A 36 20.22 6.75 1.07
CA VAL A 36 19.07 7.28 0.29
C VAL A 36 18.59 6.22 -0.72
N LEU A 37 19.51 5.55 -1.42
CA LEU A 37 19.16 4.46 -2.33
C LEU A 37 18.50 3.28 -1.61
N ALA A 38 19.01 2.91 -0.44
CA ALA A 38 18.42 1.86 0.37
C ALA A 38 17.01 2.24 0.86
N GLN A 39 16.80 3.47 1.32
CA GLN A 39 15.46 3.94 1.71
C GLN A 39 14.46 3.87 0.55
N SER A 40 14.87 4.19 -0.66
CA SER A 40 14.00 4.08 -1.83
C SER A 40 13.60 2.63 -2.15
N GLN A 41 14.41 1.66 -1.76
CA GLN A 41 14.15 0.22 -1.96
C GLN A 41 13.33 -0.41 -0.83
N TYR A 42 13.56 0.01 0.43
CA TYR A 42 12.94 -0.60 1.61
C TYR A 42 11.83 0.23 2.25
N GLY A 43 11.73 1.51 1.94
CA GLY A 43 10.88 2.44 2.65
C GLY A 43 9.68 2.93 1.85
N ARG A 44 8.62 2.13 1.74
CA ARG A 44 7.29 2.73 1.69
C ARG A 44 6.81 2.88 3.13
N LEU A 45 6.80 4.09 3.66
CA LEU A 45 6.05 4.41 4.86
C LEU A 45 4.57 4.14 4.55
N ILE A 46 4.09 2.99 4.99
CA ILE A 46 2.66 2.70 4.95
C ILE A 46 2.08 3.45 6.15
N LYS A 47 1.43 4.57 5.89
CA LYS A 47 0.66 5.29 6.90
C LYS A 47 -0.53 4.41 7.29
N VAL A 48 -0.45 3.75 8.43
CA VAL A 48 -1.58 2.99 8.98
C VAL A 48 -2.52 4.01 9.61
N GLU A 49 -3.66 4.23 8.98
CA GLU A 49 -4.70 5.11 9.53
C GLU A 49 -5.34 4.42 10.75
N PRO A 50 -5.46 5.12 11.89
CA PRO A 50 -6.11 4.55 13.07
C PRO A 50 -7.61 4.32 12.79
N ILE A 51 -8.14 3.25 13.35
CA ILE A 51 -9.58 2.98 13.29
C ILE A 51 -10.31 4.05 14.11
N ARG A 52 -11.25 4.74 13.48
CA ARG A 52 -12.03 5.79 14.11
C ARG A 52 -12.92 5.22 15.22
N GLY A 53 -13.10 5.93 16.34
CA GLY A 53 -13.98 5.52 17.43
C GLY A 53 -15.45 5.44 17.00
N GLU A 54 -16.24 4.61 17.67
CA GLU A 54 -17.69 4.53 17.49
C GLU A 54 -18.38 5.67 18.24
N ILE A 55 -19.49 6.16 17.69
CA ILE A 55 -20.39 7.12 18.36
C ILE A 55 -21.68 6.38 18.69
N LYS A 56 -22.02 6.35 19.98
CA LYS A 56 -23.20 5.64 20.50
C LYS A 56 -24.16 6.60 21.19
N THR A 57 -25.44 6.24 21.20
CA THR A 57 -26.44 6.87 22.08
C THR A 57 -26.17 6.51 23.54
N PHE A 58 -26.89 7.18 24.46
CA PHE A 58 -26.85 6.82 25.87
C PHE A 58 -27.26 5.35 26.13
N ASP A 59 -28.16 4.81 25.34
CA ASP A 59 -28.62 3.42 25.43
C ASP A 59 -27.69 2.42 24.75
N GLY A 60 -26.50 2.88 24.28
CA GLY A 60 -25.47 2.04 23.67
C GLY A 60 -25.69 1.71 22.19
N PHE A 61 -26.76 2.25 21.56
CA PHE A 61 -26.99 2.03 20.12
C PHE A 61 -25.96 2.79 19.26
N PRO A 62 -25.32 2.15 18.28
CA PRO A 62 -24.32 2.80 17.45
C PRO A 62 -24.97 3.74 16.43
N ILE A 63 -24.71 5.05 16.53
CA ILE A 63 -25.11 6.06 15.55
C ILE A 63 -24.09 6.11 14.40
N ALA A 64 -22.81 5.96 14.74
CA ALA A 64 -21.75 5.88 13.76
C ALA A 64 -20.74 4.80 14.18
N ALA A 65 -20.64 3.76 13.37
CA ALA A 65 -19.79 2.60 13.60
C ALA A 65 -18.82 2.42 12.43
N ASN A 66 -17.92 1.47 12.58
CA ASN A 66 -17.00 1.08 11.51
C ASN A 66 -17.42 -0.28 10.95
N LYS A 67 -17.39 -0.38 9.63
CA LYS A 67 -17.61 -1.63 8.90
C LYS A 67 -16.35 -2.01 8.16
N ILE A 68 -15.97 -3.27 8.24
CA ILE A 68 -14.88 -3.82 7.44
C ILE A 68 -15.32 -3.79 5.97
N SER A 69 -14.49 -3.21 5.14
CA SER A 69 -14.62 -3.20 3.70
C SER A 69 -13.28 -3.53 3.06
N TYR A 70 -13.24 -3.77 1.77
CA TYR A 70 -12.03 -4.12 1.07
C TYR A 70 -11.80 -3.19 -0.12
N LEU A 71 -10.54 -2.82 -0.31
CA LEU A 71 -10.06 -2.21 -1.54
C LEU A 71 -9.58 -3.33 -2.46
N VAL A 72 -10.11 -3.39 -3.67
CA VAL A 72 -9.62 -4.28 -4.72
C VAL A 72 -8.54 -3.55 -5.50
N PHE A 73 -7.41 -4.17 -5.66
CA PHE A 73 -6.32 -3.67 -6.50
C PHE A 73 -5.84 -4.76 -7.46
N ALA A 74 -5.21 -4.35 -8.52
CA ALA A 74 -4.57 -5.26 -9.46
C ALA A 74 -3.10 -4.92 -9.66
N ASN A 75 -2.30 -5.94 -9.99
CA ASN A 75 -0.95 -5.80 -10.52
C ASN A 75 -1.00 -5.96 -12.05
N PRO A 76 -0.94 -4.86 -12.84
CA PRO A 76 -1.04 -4.94 -14.29
C PRO A 76 0.00 -5.82 -14.97
N LYS A 77 1.15 -6.06 -14.31
CA LYS A 77 2.23 -6.91 -14.85
C LYS A 77 1.92 -8.40 -14.79
N GLU A 78 1.07 -8.81 -13.87
CA GLU A 78 0.65 -10.22 -13.72
C GLU A 78 -0.58 -10.56 -14.55
N VAL A 79 -1.32 -9.55 -15.02
CA VAL A 79 -2.51 -9.73 -15.84
C VAL A 79 -2.12 -9.92 -17.31
N LYS A 80 -2.22 -11.15 -17.81
CA LYS A 80 -1.88 -11.51 -19.21
C LYS A 80 -2.87 -10.93 -20.21
N ASP A 81 -4.18 -11.10 -19.96
CA ASP A 81 -5.25 -10.62 -20.83
C ASP A 81 -6.06 -9.54 -20.12
N LYS A 82 -5.63 -8.28 -20.32
CA LYS A 82 -6.22 -7.10 -19.67
C LYS A 82 -7.68 -6.88 -20.06
N LYS A 83 -8.05 -7.21 -21.30
CA LYS A 83 -9.41 -7.04 -21.78
C LYS A 83 -10.37 -8.02 -21.12
N LYS A 84 -10.06 -9.30 -21.16
CA LYS A 84 -10.84 -10.36 -20.52
C LYS A 84 -10.95 -10.14 -19.00
N PHE A 85 -9.86 -9.71 -18.37
CA PHE A 85 -9.83 -9.37 -16.94
C PHE A 85 -10.82 -8.24 -16.61
N ALA A 86 -10.82 -7.15 -17.41
CA ALA A 86 -11.74 -6.04 -17.24
C ALA A 86 -13.20 -6.46 -17.47
N GLU A 87 -13.48 -7.22 -18.53
CA GLU A 87 -14.81 -7.74 -18.84
C GLU A 87 -15.37 -8.64 -17.73
N THR A 88 -14.52 -9.43 -17.09
CA THR A 88 -14.92 -10.33 -16.00
C THR A 88 -15.21 -9.56 -14.70
N LEU A 89 -14.41 -8.56 -14.37
CA LEU A 89 -14.53 -7.83 -13.09
C LEU A 89 -15.54 -6.69 -13.13
N ALA A 90 -15.72 -6.06 -14.27
CA ALA A 90 -16.59 -4.90 -14.42
C ALA A 90 -18.02 -5.13 -13.89
N PRO A 91 -18.72 -6.22 -14.23
CA PRO A 91 -20.07 -6.47 -13.74
C PRO A 91 -20.11 -6.72 -12.22
N ILE A 92 -19.10 -7.40 -11.67
CA ILE A 92 -19.03 -7.73 -10.25
C ILE A 92 -18.74 -6.46 -9.42
N LEU A 93 -17.79 -5.66 -9.89
CA LEU A 93 -17.41 -4.41 -9.24
C LEU A 93 -18.40 -3.26 -9.53
N LYS A 94 -19.31 -3.42 -10.48
CA LYS A 94 -20.20 -2.35 -10.97
C LYS A 94 -19.41 -1.10 -11.36
N VAL A 95 -18.36 -1.30 -12.17
CA VAL A 95 -17.47 -0.26 -12.69
C VAL A 95 -17.42 -0.42 -14.21
N ASP A 96 -17.21 0.68 -14.91
CA ASP A 96 -17.09 0.64 -16.38
C ASP A 96 -15.84 -0.15 -16.83
N ILE A 97 -16.01 -0.97 -17.86
CA ILE A 97 -14.94 -1.80 -18.45
C ILE A 97 -13.77 -0.93 -18.92
N ALA A 98 -14.08 0.22 -19.54
CA ALA A 98 -13.05 1.13 -20.05
C ALA A 98 -12.20 1.71 -18.93
N SER A 99 -12.81 2.00 -17.75
CA SER A 99 -12.10 2.50 -16.59
C SER A 99 -11.11 1.48 -16.05
N ILE A 100 -11.52 0.21 -15.90
CA ILE A 100 -10.63 -0.86 -15.45
C ILE A 100 -9.51 -1.08 -16.48
N ALA A 101 -9.84 -1.13 -17.77
CA ALA A 101 -8.87 -1.31 -18.82
C ALA A 101 -7.82 -0.18 -18.87
N ALA A 102 -8.24 1.07 -18.70
CA ALA A 102 -7.34 2.22 -18.64
C ALA A 102 -6.37 2.11 -17.45
N GLN A 103 -6.85 1.71 -16.29
CA GLN A 103 -5.99 1.52 -15.12
C GLN A 103 -4.97 0.39 -15.31
N LEU A 104 -5.35 -0.69 -15.99
CA LEU A 104 -4.44 -1.80 -16.30
C LEU A 104 -3.38 -1.46 -17.35
N THR A 105 -3.51 -0.36 -18.10
CA THR A 105 -2.47 0.09 -19.04
C THR A 105 -1.31 0.80 -18.39
N LEU A 106 -1.49 1.27 -17.14
CA LEU A 106 -0.45 1.96 -16.39
C LEU A 106 0.72 1.03 -16.08
N ASP A 107 1.95 1.50 -16.24
CA ASP A 107 3.17 0.75 -15.86
C ASP A 107 3.42 0.88 -14.36
N ARG A 108 2.56 0.25 -13.57
CA ARG A 108 2.61 0.20 -12.11
C ARG A 108 2.46 -1.24 -11.63
N LEU A 109 2.97 -1.52 -10.44
CA LEU A 109 2.80 -2.83 -9.79
C LEU A 109 1.50 -2.92 -8.98
N TRP A 110 0.89 -1.78 -8.70
CA TRP A 110 -0.30 -1.69 -7.88
C TRP A 110 -1.22 -0.59 -8.43
N VAL A 111 -2.46 -0.96 -8.73
CA VAL A 111 -3.48 -0.05 -9.27
C VAL A 111 -4.80 -0.31 -8.54
N PRO A 112 -5.41 0.68 -7.87
CA PRO A 112 -6.69 0.49 -7.21
C PRO A 112 -7.80 0.39 -8.26
N LEU A 113 -8.66 -0.62 -8.14
CA LEU A 113 -9.81 -0.82 -9.03
C LEU A 113 -11.09 -0.30 -8.41
N LYS A 114 -11.39 -0.71 -7.17
CA LYS A 114 -12.55 -0.23 -6.43
C LYS A 114 -12.32 -0.33 -4.92
N SER A 115 -12.73 0.71 -4.21
CA SER A 115 -12.75 0.74 -2.75
C SER A 115 -14.13 0.39 -2.19
N ALA A 116 -14.17 0.06 -0.90
CA ALA A 116 -15.37 -0.18 -0.12
C ALA A 116 -16.28 -1.30 -0.67
N ILE A 117 -15.69 -2.41 -1.15
CA ILE A 117 -16.44 -3.62 -1.45
C ILE A 117 -16.72 -4.41 -0.16
N ASP A 118 -17.82 -5.15 -0.16
CA ASP A 118 -18.19 -6.04 0.93
C ASP A 118 -17.48 -7.40 0.85
N THR A 119 -17.60 -8.18 1.93
CA THR A 119 -17.00 -9.51 2.03
C THR A 119 -17.52 -10.47 0.96
N GLN A 120 -18.83 -10.40 0.63
CA GLN A 120 -19.43 -11.27 -0.38
C GLN A 120 -18.84 -11.00 -1.77
N THR A 121 -18.72 -9.74 -2.15
CA THR A 121 -18.10 -9.34 -3.42
C THR A 121 -16.63 -9.77 -3.47
N LYS A 122 -15.88 -9.61 -2.36
CA LYS A 122 -14.50 -10.10 -2.26
C LYS A 122 -14.42 -11.60 -2.50
N ASP A 123 -15.26 -12.40 -1.83
CA ASP A 123 -15.24 -13.85 -1.94
C ASP A 123 -15.63 -14.32 -3.33
N SER A 124 -16.60 -13.64 -3.97
CA SER A 124 -16.99 -13.88 -5.37
C SER A 124 -15.82 -13.65 -6.33
N ILE A 125 -15.05 -12.56 -6.14
CA ILE A 125 -13.89 -12.27 -6.96
C ILE A 125 -12.76 -13.27 -6.67
N LYS A 126 -12.54 -13.61 -5.41
CA LYS A 126 -11.51 -14.58 -5.00
C LYS A 126 -11.74 -15.97 -5.61
N SER A 127 -13.02 -16.40 -5.73
CA SER A 127 -13.38 -17.68 -6.36
C SER A 127 -13.00 -17.76 -7.83
N LEU A 128 -12.88 -16.63 -8.52
CA LEU A 128 -12.46 -16.56 -9.93
C LEU A 128 -10.96 -16.83 -10.11
N SER A 129 -10.17 -16.82 -9.03
CA SER A 129 -8.73 -17.10 -9.03
C SER A 129 -7.95 -16.33 -10.11
N LEU A 130 -8.30 -15.06 -10.32
CA LEU A 130 -7.67 -14.21 -11.34
C LEU A 130 -6.24 -13.85 -10.92
N PRO A 131 -5.24 -14.00 -11.81
CA PRO A 131 -3.87 -13.63 -11.49
C PRO A 131 -3.73 -12.11 -11.36
N GLY A 132 -2.90 -11.68 -10.41
CA GLY A 132 -2.61 -10.27 -10.22
C GLY A 132 -3.68 -9.46 -9.50
N ILE A 133 -4.71 -10.08 -8.92
CA ILE A 133 -5.70 -9.41 -8.09
C ILE A 133 -5.35 -9.54 -6.61
N GLY A 134 -5.54 -8.46 -5.86
CA GLY A 134 -5.33 -8.44 -4.42
C GLY A 134 -6.40 -7.63 -3.70
N PHE A 135 -6.47 -7.85 -2.38
CA PHE A 135 -7.44 -7.20 -1.50
C PHE A 135 -6.71 -6.59 -0.32
N GLU A 136 -7.04 -5.36 -0.01
CA GLU A 136 -6.56 -4.64 1.16
C GLU A 136 -7.75 -4.35 2.07
N GLU A 137 -7.68 -4.75 3.33
CA GLU A 137 -8.73 -4.48 4.30
C GLU A 137 -8.71 -3.02 4.70
N LYS A 138 -9.88 -2.38 4.63
CA LYS A 138 -10.08 -0.99 5.04
C LYS A 138 -11.30 -0.86 5.93
N SER A 139 -11.19 0.00 6.92
CA SER A 139 -12.33 0.38 7.75
C SER A 139 -13.11 1.49 7.04
N THR A 140 -14.41 1.28 6.86
CA THR A 140 -15.32 2.28 6.27
C THR A 140 -16.35 2.69 7.30
N ARG A 141 -16.62 3.97 7.39
CA ARG A 141 -17.64 4.50 8.30
C ARG A 141 -19.02 4.07 7.87
N PHE A 142 -19.79 3.57 8.81
CA PHE A 142 -21.16 3.10 8.61
C PHE A 142 -22.10 3.84 9.57
N TYR A 143 -23.24 4.29 9.05
CA TYR A 143 -24.26 5.02 9.76
C TYR A 143 -25.57 4.22 9.69
N PRO A 144 -25.93 3.46 10.74
CA PRO A 144 -27.15 2.65 10.74
C PRO A 144 -28.42 3.47 10.50
N GLU A 145 -28.48 4.65 11.12
CA GLU A 145 -29.60 5.61 11.05
C GLU A 145 -29.20 6.85 10.24
N ALA A 146 -28.87 6.65 8.97
CA ALA A 146 -28.21 7.64 8.11
C ALA A 146 -28.83 9.05 8.09
N SER A 147 -30.13 9.18 8.36
CA SER A 147 -30.86 10.46 8.31
C SER A 147 -31.09 11.13 9.69
N MET A 148 -31.14 10.36 10.78
CA MET A 148 -31.60 10.88 12.08
C MET A 148 -30.57 11.80 12.77
N SER A 149 -29.28 11.64 12.53
CA SER A 149 -28.24 12.37 13.25
C SER A 149 -27.28 13.11 12.34
N SER A 150 -27.59 13.26 11.06
CA SER A 150 -26.70 13.84 10.05
C SER A 150 -26.28 15.29 10.37
N GLN A 151 -27.17 16.08 10.96
CA GLN A 151 -26.88 17.46 11.34
C GLN A 151 -25.93 17.56 12.53
N MET A 152 -25.96 16.60 13.45
CA MET A 152 -25.07 16.56 14.62
C MET A 152 -23.73 15.89 14.29
N LEU A 153 -23.77 14.82 13.52
CA LEU A 153 -22.57 14.05 13.14
C LEU A 153 -21.71 14.76 12.12
N GLY A 154 -22.35 15.58 11.25
CA GLY A 154 -21.68 16.20 10.12
C GLY A 154 -21.22 15.20 9.07
N PHE A 155 -20.27 15.57 8.27
CA PHE A 155 -19.70 14.69 7.25
C PHE A 155 -18.18 14.82 7.15
N VAL A 156 -17.57 13.75 6.69
CA VAL A 156 -16.15 13.67 6.40
C VAL A 156 -15.98 13.61 4.89
N GLY A 157 -15.18 14.51 4.36
CA GLY A 157 -14.77 14.52 2.96
C GLY A 157 -13.29 14.27 2.84
N LYS A 158 -12.77 14.31 1.62
CA LYS A 158 -11.35 14.28 1.34
C LYS A 158 -10.83 15.71 1.21
N ASP A 159 -9.66 15.98 1.78
CA ASP A 159 -8.94 17.23 1.54
C ASP A 159 -8.15 17.18 0.21
N ASP A 160 -7.46 18.26 -0.10
CA ASP A 160 -6.65 18.40 -1.32
C ASP A 160 -5.51 17.38 -1.43
N ILE A 161 -5.14 16.75 -0.30
CA ILE A 161 -4.09 15.72 -0.21
C ILE A 161 -4.69 14.30 -0.24
N GLY A 162 -6.04 14.20 -0.23
CA GLY A 162 -6.77 12.93 -0.23
C GLY A 162 -6.92 12.30 1.15
N GLU A 163 -6.62 13.03 2.23
CA GLU A 163 -6.83 12.60 3.62
C GLU A 163 -8.27 12.89 4.08
N ASP A 164 -8.77 12.10 5.02
CA ASP A 164 -10.10 12.29 5.58
C ASP A 164 -10.13 13.53 6.47
N LYS A 165 -10.98 14.51 6.10
CA LYS A 165 -11.19 15.77 6.83
C LYS A 165 -12.65 15.95 7.21
N GLY A 166 -12.91 16.24 8.49
CA GLY A 166 -14.22 16.64 8.95
C GLY A 166 -14.52 18.07 8.54
N TYR A 167 -15.69 18.30 7.97
CA TYR A 167 -16.11 19.64 7.55
C TYR A 167 -17.12 20.25 8.54
N PHE A 168 -18.00 19.45 9.10
CA PHE A 168 -19.00 19.87 10.08
C PHE A 168 -19.27 18.75 11.09
N GLY A 169 -19.85 19.09 12.25
CA GLY A 169 -20.29 18.15 13.27
C GLY A 169 -19.23 17.83 14.33
N LEU A 170 -19.37 16.66 14.94
CA LEU A 170 -18.51 16.12 16.00
C LEU A 170 -17.17 15.61 15.49
#